data_c3ec0ad3dc978a25f6975824cf18a05f
#
_entry.id   c3ec0ad3dc978a25f6975824cf18a05f
#
_cell.length_a   1.000
_cell.length_b   1.000
_cell.length_c   1.000
_cell.angle_alpha   90.00
_cell.angle_beta   90.00
_cell.angle_gamma   90.00
#
_symmetry.space_group_name_H-M   'P 1'
#
loop_
_entity.id
_entity.type
_entity.pdbx_description
1 polymer ?
#
loop_
_entity_poly.entity_id
_entity_poly.type
_entity_poly.pdbx_seq_one_letter_code
_entity_poly.pdbx_strand_id
1 'polypeptide(L)'
;MSKTKTGERYYQELIDFHKAISLLSLEEISAVLVDRLPSILSIHYFTLFIYDKDKRKLNLMCHNRPDIESSFSLSLSSSPIMEAAILSGKYILEQSFIDSKYNRKSGSKFFKEDYFATIPLKIEKEIVGVLNINDGEQVSFDVSNLDFVLKLSEFISMTVSNAILYEKTKILSVTDGLTGISNRPNMEQVLQSEFERSMRYGAPLSVVLLDVDHFKVVNDTYGHQKGDEILVAVASLLKTFCRANDIAARYGGEEFLMILPQSNAQGAFKIAERVREELMKLNFTGNGSNFSVTTSCGVAELDRDDMKNADQLISAADHALYEAKNGGRNKTIIGFVGKKTKK
;
A
#
# COMPACT_ATOMS: atom_id res chain seq x y z
N MET A 1 44.25 22.05 -14.51
CA MET A 1 44.10 21.48 -13.12
C MET A 1 42.74 21.76 -12.47
N SER A 2 41.88 22.63 -12.99
CA SER A 2 40.55 22.95 -12.41
C SER A 2 39.47 21.90 -12.71
N LYS A 3 39.46 21.31 -13.92
CA LYS A 3 38.41 20.36 -14.37
C LYS A 3 38.43 19.00 -13.64
N THR A 4 39.57 18.54 -13.18
CA THR A 4 39.71 17.24 -12.46
C THR A 4 39.15 17.30 -11.03
N LYS A 5 39.34 18.40 -10.34
CA LYS A 5 38.81 18.57 -8.96
C LYS A 5 37.26 18.70 -8.93
N THR A 6 36.66 19.26 -9.98
CA THR A 6 35.21 19.38 -10.09
C THR A 6 34.57 18.00 -10.34
N GLY A 7 35.18 17.16 -11.18
CA GLY A 7 34.73 15.80 -11.44
C GLY A 7 34.75 14.89 -10.23
N GLU A 8 35.87 14.91 -9.43
CA GLU A 8 35.98 14.09 -8.22
C GLU A 8 34.94 14.48 -7.14
N ARG A 9 34.65 15.78 -7.01
CA ARG A 9 33.61 16.26 -6.10
C ARG A 9 32.22 15.76 -6.49
N TYR A 10 31.84 15.83 -7.76
CA TYR A 10 30.55 15.31 -8.24
C TYR A 10 30.40 13.81 -8.05
N TYR A 11 31.47 13.02 -8.26
CA TYR A 11 31.44 11.58 -8.01
C TYR A 11 31.26 11.27 -6.53
N GLN A 12 31.89 12.02 -5.64
CA GLN A 12 31.73 11.83 -4.20
C GLN A 12 30.32 12.19 -3.74
N GLU A 13 29.76 13.29 -4.24
CA GLU A 13 28.39 13.70 -3.96
C GLU A 13 27.37 12.66 -4.45
N LEU A 14 27.58 12.03 -5.62
CA LEU A 14 26.77 10.92 -6.13
C LEU A 14 26.83 9.69 -5.23
N ILE A 15 28.02 9.31 -4.79
CA ILE A 15 28.21 8.13 -3.91
C ILE A 15 27.51 8.37 -2.56
N ASP A 16 27.68 9.54 -1.99
CA ASP A 16 27.10 9.88 -0.69
C ASP A 16 25.56 10.01 -0.78
N PHE A 17 25.08 10.56 -1.89
CA PHE A 17 23.64 10.60 -2.18
C PHE A 17 23.08 9.20 -2.36
N HIS A 18 23.72 8.33 -3.17
CA HIS A 18 23.30 6.95 -3.37
C HIS A 18 23.24 6.17 -2.05
N LYS A 19 24.26 6.29 -1.19
CA LYS A 19 24.24 5.66 0.13
C LYS A 19 23.09 6.16 1.00
N ALA A 20 22.75 7.44 0.88
CA ALA A 20 21.68 8.05 1.67
C ALA A 20 20.28 7.53 1.28
N ILE A 21 20.06 7.11 0.02
CA ILE A 21 18.71 6.74 -0.48
C ILE A 21 18.52 5.23 -0.75
N SER A 22 19.58 4.43 -0.75
CA SER A 22 19.58 3.07 -1.28
C SER A 22 18.72 2.03 -0.51
N LEU A 23 18.31 2.31 0.73
CA LEU A 23 17.55 1.40 1.58
C LEU A 23 16.28 2.03 2.17
N LEU A 24 15.84 3.16 1.62
CA LEU A 24 14.74 3.95 2.15
C LEU A 24 13.39 3.59 1.51
N SER A 25 12.31 3.86 2.24
CA SER A 25 10.95 3.87 1.71
C SER A 25 10.75 5.03 0.72
N LEU A 26 9.67 5.00 -0.06
CA LEU A 26 9.34 6.12 -0.98
C LEU A 26 9.20 7.46 -0.26
N GLU A 27 8.65 7.48 0.96
CA GLU A 27 8.53 8.69 1.78
C GLU A 27 9.90 9.25 2.20
N GLU A 28 10.78 8.37 2.68
CA GLU A 28 12.14 8.76 3.07
C GLU A 28 12.97 9.22 1.87
N ILE A 29 12.84 8.54 0.72
CA ILE A 29 13.47 8.99 -0.55
C ILE A 29 12.96 10.38 -0.92
N SER A 30 11.64 10.61 -0.84
CA SER A 30 11.03 11.91 -1.12
C SER A 30 11.62 13.01 -0.23
N ALA A 31 11.73 12.76 1.07
CA ALA A 31 12.31 13.72 2.02
C ALA A 31 13.77 14.06 1.69
N VAL A 32 14.59 13.06 1.38
CA VAL A 32 16.01 13.28 0.98
C VAL A 32 16.11 14.03 -0.34
N LEU A 33 15.26 13.74 -1.33
CA LEU A 33 15.24 14.44 -2.61
C LEU A 33 14.88 15.92 -2.40
N VAL A 34 13.85 16.21 -1.62
CA VAL A 34 13.40 17.58 -1.33
C VAL A 34 14.51 18.40 -0.64
N ASP A 35 15.21 17.79 0.31
CA ASP A 35 16.28 18.43 1.07
C ASP A 35 17.54 18.66 0.22
N ARG A 36 17.97 17.66 -0.54
CA ARG A 36 19.32 17.66 -1.14
C ARG A 36 19.37 17.97 -2.63
N LEU A 37 18.36 17.58 -3.41
CA LEU A 37 18.41 17.70 -4.86
C LEU A 37 18.59 19.14 -5.35
N PRO A 38 17.94 20.18 -4.76
CA PRO A 38 18.15 21.56 -5.15
C PRO A 38 19.59 22.02 -5.01
N SER A 39 20.26 21.65 -3.91
CA SER A 39 21.65 22.04 -3.64
C SER A 39 22.65 21.26 -4.50
N ILE A 40 22.43 19.96 -4.72
CA ILE A 40 23.29 19.11 -5.55
C ILE A 40 23.28 19.58 -7.01
N LEU A 41 22.11 19.91 -7.55
CA LEU A 41 21.95 20.33 -8.92
C LEU A 41 22.07 21.85 -9.12
N SER A 42 22.20 22.63 -8.04
CA SER A 42 22.14 24.10 -8.06
C SER A 42 20.91 24.63 -8.80
N ILE A 43 19.73 24.05 -8.49
CA ILE A 43 18.44 24.39 -9.08
C ILE A 43 17.51 25.00 -8.05
N HIS A 44 16.51 25.77 -8.49
CA HIS A 44 15.51 26.35 -7.60
C HIS A 44 14.38 25.36 -7.31
N TYR A 45 13.77 24.80 -8.36
CA TYR A 45 12.58 23.98 -8.23
C TYR A 45 12.69 22.70 -9.03
N PHE A 46 12.10 21.64 -8.48
CA PHE A 46 11.89 20.39 -9.18
C PHE A 46 10.53 19.78 -8.84
N THR A 47 10.06 18.90 -9.70
CA THR A 47 8.95 17.97 -9.44
C THR A 47 9.34 16.59 -9.95
N LEU A 48 9.01 15.55 -9.17
CA LEU A 48 9.22 14.16 -9.56
C LEU A 48 7.87 13.43 -9.58
N PHE A 49 7.56 12.83 -10.72
CA PHE A 49 6.35 12.05 -10.92
C PHE A 49 6.70 10.59 -11.19
N ILE A 50 5.93 9.69 -10.57
CA ILE A 50 5.93 8.27 -10.91
C ILE A 50 4.91 8.04 -12.03
N TYR A 51 5.31 7.29 -13.05
CA TYR A 51 4.45 6.96 -14.18
C TYR A 51 3.76 5.62 -14.00
N ASP A 52 2.42 5.65 -13.92
CA ASP A 52 1.56 4.47 -13.96
C ASP A 52 1.21 4.19 -15.44
N LYS A 53 1.90 3.22 -16.04
CA LYS A 53 1.77 2.87 -17.46
C LYS A 53 0.37 2.32 -17.77
N ASP A 54 -0.19 1.50 -16.89
CA ASP A 54 -1.48 0.84 -17.10
C ASP A 54 -2.63 1.84 -17.09
N LYS A 55 -2.57 2.84 -16.23
CA LYS A 55 -3.57 3.89 -16.11
C LYS A 55 -3.24 5.13 -16.94
N ARG A 56 -2.05 5.18 -17.57
CA ARG A 56 -1.50 6.36 -18.26
C ARG A 56 -1.58 7.63 -17.40
N LYS A 57 -1.17 7.52 -16.13
CA LYS A 57 -1.21 8.59 -15.13
C LYS A 57 0.19 8.90 -14.62
N LEU A 58 0.36 10.15 -14.24
CA LEU A 58 1.53 10.67 -13.56
C LEU A 58 1.11 11.00 -12.12
N ASN A 59 1.69 10.33 -11.15
CA ASN A 59 1.45 10.57 -9.73
C ASN A 59 2.61 11.37 -9.15
N LEU A 60 2.34 12.53 -8.60
CA LEU A 60 3.36 13.35 -7.95
C LEU A 60 3.94 12.56 -6.76
N MET A 61 5.25 12.35 -6.77
CA MET A 61 5.98 11.71 -5.69
C MET A 61 6.51 12.75 -4.71
N CYS A 62 7.26 13.74 -5.21
CA CYS A 62 7.79 14.83 -4.40
C CYS A 62 8.11 16.08 -5.24
N HIS A 63 8.22 17.23 -4.55
CA HIS A 63 8.60 18.53 -5.10
C HIS A 63 9.07 19.46 -3.98
N ASN A 64 9.75 20.54 -4.36
CA ASN A 64 10.11 21.63 -3.44
C ASN A 64 9.43 22.96 -3.79
N ARG A 65 8.40 22.96 -4.64
CA ARG A 65 7.65 24.17 -5.04
C ARG A 65 6.62 24.57 -4.00
N PRO A 66 6.55 25.85 -3.60
CA PRO A 66 5.58 26.31 -2.58
C PRO A 66 4.14 26.45 -3.11
N ASP A 67 3.95 26.52 -4.43
CA ASP A 67 2.68 26.76 -5.11
C ASP A 67 1.95 25.48 -5.59
N ILE A 68 2.47 24.31 -5.22
CA ILE A 68 1.93 23.00 -5.62
C ILE A 68 1.43 22.27 -4.37
N GLU A 69 0.28 21.60 -4.48
CA GLU A 69 -0.22 20.71 -3.43
C GLU A 69 0.69 19.48 -3.26
N SER A 70 0.77 18.98 -2.03
CA SER A 70 1.69 17.90 -1.66
C SER A 70 1.43 16.57 -2.37
N SER A 71 0.21 16.36 -2.91
CA SER A 71 -0.13 15.15 -3.65
C SER A 71 -1.22 15.39 -4.68
N PHE A 72 -0.98 15.03 -5.93
CA PHE A 72 -2.00 15.00 -6.97
C PHE A 72 -1.58 14.06 -8.10
N SER A 73 -2.53 13.73 -8.97
CA SER A 73 -2.28 12.91 -10.16
C SER A 73 -2.73 13.65 -11.42
N LEU A 74 -1.99 13.44 -12.49
CA LEU A 74 -2.28 14.00 -13.82
C LEU A 74 -2.52 12.87 -14.82
N SER A 75 -3.43 13.06 -15.77
CA SER A 75 -3.41 12.26 -16.99
C SER A 75 -2.14 12.57 -17.78
N LEU A 76 -1.51 11.57 -18.39
CA LEU A 76 -0.32 11.77 -19.22
C LEU A 76 -0.56 12.83 -20.31
N SER A 77 -1.73 12.81 -20.95
CA SER A 77 -2.12 13.77 -21.98
C SER A 77 -2.31 15.20 -21.48
N SER A 78 -2.41 15.41 -20.15
CA SER A 78 -2.54 16.76 -19.56
C SER A 78 -1.22 17.54 -19.55
N SER A 79 -0.09 16.86 -19.78
CA SER A 79 1.24 17.48 -19.86
C SER A 79 1.96 17.06 -21.13
N PRO A 80 1.81 17.81 -22.22
CA PRO A 80 2.42 17.46 -23.50
C PRO A 80 3.93 17.28 -23.47
N ILE A 81 4.64 17.99 -22.59
CA ILE A 81 6.08 17.86 -22.45
C ILE A 81 6.50 16.58 -21.75
N MET A 82 5.83 16.23 -20.62
CA MET A 82 6.10 14.97 -19.93
C MET A 82 5.68 13.77 -20.80
N GLU A 83 4.57 13.89 -21.53
CA GLU A 83 4.16 12.88 -22.51
C GLU A 83 5.21 12.67 -23.59
N ALA A 84 5.74 13.75 -24.19
CA ALA A 84 6.79 13.67 -25.21
C ALA A 84 8.09 13.06 -24.66
N ALA A 85 8.50 13.40 -23.45
CA ALA A 85 9.66 12.82 -22.78
C ALA A 85 9.47 11.32 -22.52
N ILE A 86 8.32 10.91 -22.03
CA ILE A 86 7.98 9.50 -21.75
C ILE A 86 7.93 8.70 -23.06
N LEU A 87 7.21 9.18 -24.07
CA LEU A 87 7.04 8.45 -25.32
C LEU A 87 8.34 8.33 -26.13
N SER A 88 9.17 9.39 -26.16
CA SER A 88 10.47 9.35 -26.83
C SER A 88 11.56 8.66 -26.03
N GLY A 89 11.37 8.57 -24.70
CA GLY A 89 12.40 8.15 -23.78
C GLY A 89 13.64 9.05 -23.79
N LYS A 90 13.55 10.30 -24.25
CA LYS A 90 14.64 11.27 -24.30
C LYS A 90 14.33 12.45 -23.39
N TYR A 91 15.37 13.02 -22.79
CA TYR A 91 15.19 14.28 -22.07
C TYR A 91 14.80 15.41 -23.05
N ILE A 92 14.09 16.40 -22.53
CA ILE A 92 13.71 17.61 -23.22
C ILE A 92 14.30 18.77 -22.41
N LEU A 93 15.01 19.63 -23.14
CA LEU A 93 15.65 20.81 -22.59
C LEU A 93 15.20 22.01 -23.41
N GLU A 94 14.62 23.02 -22.79
CA GLU A 94 14.12 24.22 -23.40
C GLU A 94 14.65 25.45 -22.66
N GLN A 95 15.15 26.43 -23.40
CA GLN A 95 15.70 27.67 -22.82
C GLN A 95 14.64 28.76 -22.62
N SER A 96 13.50 28.63 -23.28
CA SER A 96 12.35 29.52 -23.14
C SER A 96 11.06 28.70 -23.24
N PHE A 97 10.27 28.70 -22.17
CA PHE A 97 8.94 28.06 -22.21
C PHE A 97 7.98 28.84 -23.11
N ILE A 98 8.10 30.17 -23.17
CA ILE A 98 7.23 31.04 -23.95
C ILE A 98 7.34 30.71 -25.45
N ASP A 99 8.54 30.42 -25.93
CA ASP A 99 8.83 30.11 -27.33
C ASP A 99 8.75 28.61 -27.64
N SER A 100 8.58 27.79 -26.62
CA SER A 100 8.53 26.33 -26.76
C SER A 100 7.25 25.87 -27.48
N LYS A 101 7.41 24.88 -28.35
CA LYS A 101 6.27 24.19 -29.00
C LYS A 101 5.29 23.57 -28.00
N TYR A 102 5.71 23.38 -26.73
CA TYR A 102 4.89 22.81 -25.66
C TYR A 102 4.02 23.86 -24.96
N ASN A 103 4.33 25.15 -25.05
CA ASN A 103 3.55 26.22 -24.44
C ASN A 103 2.11 26.30 -25.00
N ARG A 104 1.93 26.10 -26.29
CA ARG A 104 0.63 26.25 -26.96
C ARG A 104 -0.44 25.23 -26.55
N LYS A 105 -0.05 24.15 -25.89
CA LYS A 105 -0.93 23.03 -25.49
C LYS A 105 -1.15 22.88 -23.98
N SER A 106 -0.30 23.50 -23.19
CA SER A 106 -0.39 23.40 -21.74
C SER A 106 -0.87 24.72 -21.17
N GLY A 107 -2.13 24.80 -20.75
CA GLY A 107 -2.56 25.79 -19.77
C GLY A 107 -1.91 25.54 -18.40
N SER A 108 -0.67 25.05 -18.42
CA SER A 108 0.02 24.47 -17.27
C SER A 108 0.49 25.56 -16.33
N LYS A 109 -0.10 25.62 -15.17
CA LYS A 109 0.38 26.40 -14.01
C LYS A 109 1.79 25.99 -13.56
N PHE A 110 2.33 24.86 -14.08
CA PHE A 110 3.55 24.23 -13.58
C PHE A 110 4.84 24.75 -14.24
N PHE A 111 4.76 25.42 -15.37
CA PHE A 111 5.90 25.98 -16.10
C PHE A 111 5.69 27.47 -16.28
N LYS A 112 6.04 28.24 -15.25
CA LYS A 112 6.00 29.72 -15.31
C LYS A 112 7.35 30.33 -15.68
N GLU A 113 8.40 29.52 -15.72
CA GLU A 113 9.78 29.96 -15.83
C GLU A 113 10.34 29.65 -17.21
N ASP A 114 11.28 30.48 -17.65
CA ASP A 114 11.77 30.46 -19.03
C ASP A 114 12.57 29.21 -19.34
N TYR A 115 13.23 28.60 -18.35
CA TYR A 115 14.11 27.47 -18.54
C TYR A 115 13.64 26.23 -17.81
N PHE A 116 13.58 25.10 -18.54
CA PHE A 116 13.23 23.82 -17.89
C PHE A 116 13.88 22.62 -18.57
N ALA A 117 14.07 21.57 -17.77
CA ALA A 117 14.45 20.25 -18.22
C ALA A 117 13.43 19.22 -17.77
N THR A 118 13.02 18.34 -18.68
CA THR A 118 12.16 17.20 -18.39
C THR A 118 12.91 15.93 -18.73
N ILE A 119 13.22 15.12 -17.71
CA ILE A 119 14.11 13.96 -17.82
C ILE A 119 13.30 12.72 -17.47
N PRO A 120 13.10 11.78 -18.41
CA PRO A 120 12.45 10.52 -18.13
C PRO A 120 13.35 9.63 -17.25
N LEU A 121 12.81 9.16 -16.16
CA LEU A 121 13.45 8.21 -15.26
C LEU A 121 13.30 6.80 -15.84
N LYS A 122 14.42 6.16 -16.17
CA LYS A 122 14.44 4.89 -16.90
C LYS A 122 15.18 3.82 -16.15
N ILE A 123 14.68 2.59 -16.30
CA ILE A 123 15.41 1.38 -15.97
C ILE A 123 15.37 0.50 -17.23
N GLU A 124 16.53 0.25 -17.82
CA GLU A 124 16.66 -0.44 -19.10
C GLU A 124 15.79 0.22 -20.19
N LYS A 125 14.67 -0.41 -20.55
CA LYS A 125 13.71 0.08 -21.57
C LYS A 125 12.41 0.64 -20.98
N GLU A 126 12.21 0.52 -19.67
CA GLU A 126 10.99 0.97 -19.02
C GLU A 126 11.16 2.34 -18.39
N ILE A 127 10.13 3.17 -18.53
CA ILE A 127 10.06 4.48 -17.88
C ILE A 127 9.23 4.35 -16.64
N VAL A 128 9.85 4.67 -15.49
CA VAL A 128 9.24 4.59 -14.16
C VAL A 128 8.72 5.94 -13.66
N GLY A 129 9.16 7.02 -14.31
CA GLY A 129 8.76 8.36 -13.90
C GLY A 129 9.37 9.47 -14.74
N VAL A 130 9.20 10.70 -14.26
CA VAL A 130 9.73 11.91 -14.88
C VAL A 130 10.22 12.85 -13.79
N LEU A 131 11.44 13.34 -13.95
CA LEU A 131 12.00 14.45 -13.18
C LEU A 131 11.91 15.72 -14.01
N ASN A 132 11.20 16.73 -13.51
CA ASN A 132 11.20 18.07 -14.08
C ASN A 132 12.06 18.97 -13.21
N ILE A 133 12.91 19.73 -13.84
CA ILE A 133 13.78 20.74 -13.24
C ILE A 133 13.37 22.07 -13.83
N ASN A 134 13.05 23.02 -12.96
CA ASN A 134 12.72 24.37 -13.34
C ASN A 134 13.75 25.27 -12.69
N ASP A 135 14.44 26.03 -13.50
CA ASP A 135 15.42 26.97 -13.02
C ASP A 135 14.87 28.40 -13.05
N GLY A 136 15.07 29.14 -11.97
CA GLY A 136 14.67 30.55 -11.89
C GLY A 136 15.62 31.42 -12.71
N GLU A 137 15.30 32.69 -12.84
CA GLU A 137 15.83 33.70 -13.76
C GLU A 137 17.37 33.83 -13.93
N GLN A 138 18.20 33.09 -13.20
CA GLN A 138 19.65 33.38 -13.14
C GLN A 138 20.61 32.22 -13.33
N VAL A 139 20.18 30.98 -13.46
CA VAL A 139 21.12 29.87 -13.62
C VAL A 139 21.03 29.28 -15.02
N SER A 140 22.04 29.54 -15.79
CA SER A 140 22.30 28.78 -17.00
C SER A 140 22.58 27.34 -16.63
N PHE A 141 21.66 26.43 -16.93
CA PHE A 141 21.90 25.00 -16.91
C PHE A 141 23.05 24.75 -17.89
N ASP A 142 24.26 24.73 -17.37
CA ASP A 142 25.44 24.54 -18.21
C ASP A 142 25.39 23.11 -18.75
N VAL A 143 25.51 23.00 -20.08
CA VAL A 143 25.56 21.68 -20.78
C VAL A 143 26.67 20.79 -20.18
N SER A 144 27.68 21.36 -19.54
CA SER A 144 28.72 20.62 -18.81
C SER A 144 28.17 19.83 -17.60
N ASN A 145 27.02 20.23 -17.03
CA ASN A 145 26.38 19.55 -15.92
C ASN A 145 25.31 18.54 -16.36
N LEU A 146 24.94 18.52 -17.61
CA LEU A 146 23.88 17.64 -18.12
C LEU A 146 24.24 16.15 -17.93
N ASP A 147 25.48 15.76 -18.19
CA ASP A 147 25.93 14.37 -17.97
C ASP A 147 25.80 13.94 -16.50
N PHE A 148 26.11 14.85 -15.59
CA PHE A 148 25.92 14.63 -14.15
C PHE A 148 24.44 14.47 -13.80
N VAL A 149 23.57 15.33 -14.31
CA VAL A 149 22.12 15.26 -14.06
C VAL A 149 21.53 13.97 -14.63
N LEU A 150 21.98 13.55 -15.81
CA LEU A 150 21.51 12.27 -16.40
C LEU A 150 21.96 11.08 -15.56
N LYS A 151 23.21 11.03 -15.07
CA LYS A 151 23.67 9.99 -14.18
C LYS A 151 22.91 9.99 -12.84
N LEU A 152 22.68 11.17 -12.27
CA LEU A 152 21.88 11.28 -11.04
C LEU A 152 20.45 10.80 -11.27
N SER A 153 19.85 11.11 -12.43
CA SER A 153 18.51 10.63 -12.79
C SER A 153 18.44 9.09 -12.94
N GLU A 154 19.51 8.45 -13.40
CA GLU A 154 19.64 7.00 -13.42
C GLU A 154 19.63 6.40 -12.00
N PHE A 155 20.40 6.99 -11.08
CA PHE A 155 20.39 6.58 -9.66
C PHE A 155 19.01 6.76 -9.01
N ILE A 156 18.37 7.89 -9.23
CA ILE A 156 17.02 8.14 -8.74
C ILE A 156 16.05 7.09 -9.30
N SER A 157 16.15 6.79 -10.61
CA SER A 157 15.32 5.78 -11.27
C SER A 157 15.45 4.40 -10.62
N MET A 158 16.69 3.94 -10.41
CA MET A 158 16.96 2.65 -9.75
C MET A 158 16.40 2.62 -8.33
N THR A 159 16.65 3.66 -7.56
CA THR A 159 16.24 3.71 -6.15
C THR A 159 14.72 3.74 -6.00
N VAL A 160 14.05 4.59 -6.77
CA VAL A 160 12.59 4.69 -6.78
C VAL A 160 11.96 3.37 -7.22
N SER A 161 12.48 2.75 -8.30
CA SER A 161 11.98 1.47 -8.76
C SER A 161 12.18 0.36 -7.74
N ASN A 162 13.34 0.29 -7.11
CA ASN A 162 13.60 -0.70 -6.05
C ASN A 162 12.63 -0.52 -4.87
N ALA A 163 12.37 0.72 -4.45
CA ALA A 163 11.39 0.99 -3.40
C ALA A 163 9.96 0.57 -3.82
N ILE A 164 9.55 0.88 -5.05
CA ILE A 164 8.25 0.45 -5.59
C ILE A 164 8.15 -1.09 -5.65
N LEU A 165 9.19 -1.77 -6.12
CA LEU A 165 9.24 -3.23 -6.17
C LEU A 165 9.21 -3.84 -4.76
N TYR A 166 9.95 -3.25 -3.83
CA TYR A 166 9.94 -3.68 -2.43
C TYR A 166 8.56 -3.53 -1.80
N GLU A 167 7.90 -2.38 -1.97
CA GLU A 167 6.53 -2.17 -1.48
C GLU A 167 5.54 -3.15 -2.12
N LYS A 168 5.60 -3.35 -3.44
CA LYS A 168 4.77 -4.35 -4.13
C LYS A 168 5.01 -5.76 -3.58
N THR A 169 6.26 -6.15 -3.41
CA THR A 169 6.62 -7.46 -2.86
C THR A 169 6.12 -7.61 -1.42
N LYS A 170 6.27 -6.56 -0.61
CA LYS A 170 5.75 -6.52 0.76
C LYS A 170 4.22 -6.68 0.78
N ILE A 171 3.49 -5.94 -0.05
CA ILE A 171 2.03 -6.06 -0.16
C ILE A 171 1.64 -7.48 -0.56
N LEU A 172 2.28 -8.06 -1.59
CA LEU A 172 2.04 -9.43 -2.02
C LEU A 172 2.41 -10.46 -0.94
N SER A 173 3.38 -10.15 -0.10
CA SER A 173 3.81 -11.01 1.02
C SER A 173 2.88 -10.94 2.22
N VAL A 174 2.12 -9.85 2.43
CA VAL A 174 1.29 -9.63 3.64
C VAL A 174 -0.21 -9.69 3.36
N THR A 175 -0.66 -9.68 2.09
CA THR A 175 -2.08 -9.71 1.73
C THR A 175 -2.47 -10.99 1.01
N ASP A 176 -3.74 -11.39 1.14
CA ASP A 176 -4.35 -12.45 0.33
C ASP A 176 -4.71 -11.90 -1.06
N GLY A 177 -4.26 -12.58 -2.10
CA GLY A 177 -4.37 -12.10 -3.49
C GLY A 177 -5.80 -12.01 -4.02
N LEU A 178 -6.76 -12.76 -3.46
CA LEU A 178 -8.16 -12.70 -3.87
C LEU A 178 -8.91 -11.59 -3.12
N THR A 179 -8.76 -11.54 -1.82
CA THR A 179 -9.60 -10.73 -0.94
C THR A 179 -8.98 -9.38 -0.58
N GLY A 180 -7.65 -9.23 -0.76
CA GLY A 180 -6.91 -8.00 -0.45
C GLY A 180 -6.93 -7.61 1.03
N ILE A 181 -7.28 -8.52 1.95
CA ILE A 181 -7.04 -8.39 3.40
C ILE A 181 -5.73 -9.09 3.77
N SER A 182 -5.36 -9.07 5.03
CA SER A 182 -4.14 -9.74 5.51
C SER A 182 -4.17 -11.23 5.16
N ASN A 183 -3.03 -11.78 4.73
CA ASN A 183 -2.89 -13.22 4.58
C ASN A 183 -2.53 -13.88 5.93
N ARG A 184 -2.58 -15.21 5.98
CA ARG A 184 -2.32 -15.99 7.19
C ARG A 184 -0.94 -15.73 7.80
N PRO A 185 0.20 -15.73 7.06
CA PRO A 185 1.51 -15.45 7.62
C PRO A 185 1.61 -14.08 8.30
N ASN A 186 1.08 -13.03 7.67
CA ASN A 186 1.08 -11.70 8.27
C ASN A 186 0.17 -11.64 9.51
N MET A 187 -0.98 -12.28 9.45
CA MET A 187 -1.91 -12.37 10.59
C MET A 187 -1.24 -13.02 11.80
N GLU A 188 -0.52 -14.14 11.61
CA GLU A 188 0.20 -14.84 12.68
C GLU A 188 1.26 -13.94 13.34
N GLN A 189 2.03 -13.18 12.54
CA GLN A 189 3.01 -12.22 13.05
C GLN A 189 2.37 -11.08 13.86
N VAL A 190 1.28 -10.50 13.34
CA VAL A 190 0.55 -9.42 14.04
C VAL A 190 -0.07 -9.94 15.32
N LEU A 191 -0.70 -11.11 15.29
CA LEU A 191 -1.31 -11.70 16.49
C LEU A 191 -0.27 -11.97 17.57
N GLN A 192 0.89 -12.51 17.22
CA GLN A 192 1.98 -12.74 18.17
C GLN A 192 2.44 -11.41 18.82
N SER A 193 2.61 -10.36 18.02
CA SER A 193 2.99 -9.03 18.52
C SER A 193 1.95 -8.43 19.47
N GLU A 194 0.65 -8.50 19.11
CA GLU A 194 -0.44 -7.99 19.95
C GLU A 194 -0.66 -8.84 21.19
N PHE A 195 -0.43 -10.16 21.12
CA PHE A 195 -0.42 -11.05 22.28
C PHE A 195 0.64 -10.63 23.30
N GLU A 196 1.89 -10.45 22.86
CA GLU A 196 2.99 -10.01 23.73
C GLU A 196 2.74 -8.62 24.31
N ARG A 197 2.20 -7.72 23.51
CA ARG A 197 1.82 -6.37 23.94
C ARG A 197 0.73 -6.42 25.01
N SER A 198 -0.31 -7.23 24.78
CA SER A 198 -1.42 -7.40 25.72
C SER A 198 -0.96 -8.05 27.04
N MET A 199 -0.09 -9.05 26.98
CA MET A 199 0.54 -9.65 28.15
C MET A 199 1.33 -8.64 28.98
N ARG A 200 2.07 -7.74 28.31
CA ARG A 200 2.93 -6.73 28.95
C ARG A 200 2.13 -5.59 29.61
N TYR A 201 1.14 -5.07 28.90
CA TYR A 201 0.44 -3.85 29.33
C TYR A 201 -0.93 -4.10 29.94
N GLY A 202 -1.41 -5.32 29.93
CA GLY A 202 -2.69 -5.67 30.54
C GLY A 202 -3.92 -5.24 29.74
N ALA A 203 -3.76 -4.74 28.49
CA ALA A 203 -4.88 -4.40 27.64
C ALA A 203 -5.64 -5.65 27.16
N PRO A 204 -6.97 -5.62 27.02
CA PRO A 204 -7.70 -6.75 26.48
C PRO A 204 -7.33 -6.99 25.02
N LEU A 205 -7.31 -8.25 24.60
CA LEU A 205 -7.13 -8.68 23.21
C LEU A 205 -8.15 -9.77 22.93
N SER A 206 -8.92 -9.60 21.85
CA SER A 206 -9.85 -10.64 21.39
C SER A 206 -9.57 -11.00 19.95
N VAL A 207 -9.94 -12.22 19.58
CA VAL A 207 -9.99 -12.69 18.20
C VAL A 207 -11.39 -13.17 17.85
N VAL A 208 -11.73 -13.05 16.57
CA VAL A 208 -12.96 -13.61 16.01
C VAL A 208 -12.57 -14.50 14.85
N LEU A 209 -12.86 -15.78 14.90
CA LEU A 209 -12.71 -16.71 13.80
C LEU A 209 -14.08 -16.90 13.14
N LEU A 210 -14.13 -16.70 11.83
CA LEU A 210 -15.36 -16.79 11.02
C LEU A 210 -15.18 -17.85 9.92
N ASP A 211 -16.27 -18.49 9.57
CA ASP A 211 -16.33 -19.45 8.46
C ASP A 211 -17.64 -19.29 7.71
N VAL A 212 -17.56 -19.28 6.38
CA VAL A 212 -18.74 -19.13 5.52
C VAL A 212 -19.53 -20.44 5.50
N ASP A 213 -20.73 -20.41 6.05
CA ASP A 213 -21.58 -21.59 6.18
C ASP A 213 -21.89 -22.21 4.80
N HIS A 214 -21.70 -23.52 4.69
CA HIS A 214 -21.99 -24.30 3.49
C HIS A 214 -21.25 -23.83 2.21
N PHE A 215 -20.07 -23.23 2.35
CA PHE A 215 -19.32 -22.66 1.22
C PHE A 215 -19.05 -23.68 0.10
N LYS A 216 -18.74 -24.93 0.47
CA LYS A 216 -18.58 -26.01 -0.50
C LYS A 216 -19.83 -26.19 -1.37
N VAL A 217 -21.03 -26.16 -0.76
CA VAL A 217 -22.30 -26.28 -1.49
C VAL A 217 -22.47 -25.12 -2.47
N VAL A 218 -22.08 -23.91 -2.09
CA VAL A 218 -22.08 -22.75 -2.98
C VAL A 218 -21.19 -22.99 -4.19
N ASN A 219 -19.95 -23.44 -3.97
CA ASN A 219 -19.01 -23.74 -5.06
C ASN A 219 -19.53 -24.84 -5.99
N ASP A 220 -20.07 -25.91 -5.41
CA ASP A 220 -20.62 -27.05 -6.17
C ASP A 220 -21.85 -26.64 -6.99
N THR A 221 -22.65 -25.69 -6.51
CA THR A 221 -23.90 -25.26 -7.15
C THR A 221 -23.70 -24.13 -8.17
N TYR A 222 -22.86 -23.14 -7.84
CA TYR A 222 -22.73 -21.88 -8.60
C TYR A 222 -21.35 -21.66 -9.22
N GLY A 223 -20.41 -22.58 -8.95
CA GLY A 223 -19.03 -22.51 -9.45
C GLY A 223 -18.10 -21.67 -8.57
N HIS A 224 -16.80 -21.93 -8.72
CA HIS A 224 -15.73 -21.27 -7.91
C HIS A 224 -15.70 -19.75 -8.06
N GLN A 225 -16.02 -19.21 -9.25
CA GLN A 225 -16.07 -17.75 -9.43
C GLN A 225 -17.11 -17.08 -8.53
N LYS A 226 -18.25 -17.75 -8.28
CA LYS A 226 -19.26 -17.25 -7.34
C LYS A 226 -18.79 -17.38 -5.90
N GLY A 227 -18.07 -18.43 -5.56
CA GLY A 227 -17.41 -18.55 -4.27
C GLY A 227 -16.41 -17.42 -4.03
N ASP A 228 -15.59 -17.10 -5.02
CA ASP A 228 -14.62 -15.99 -4.95
C ASP A 228 -15.31 -14.64 -4.73
N GLU A 229 -16.43 -14.38 -5.41
CA GLU A 229 -17.26 -13.17 -5.21
C GLU A 229 -17.73 -13.06 -3.75
N ILE A 230 -18.19 -14.17 -3.17
CA ILE A 230 -18.63 -14.21 -1.77
C ILE A 230 -17.46 -13.95 -0.81
N LEU A 231 -16.30 -14.57 -1.04
CA LEU A 231 -15.11 -14.33 -0.20
C LEU A 231 -14.67 -12.88 -0.25
N VAL A 232 -14.71 -12.22 -1.41
CA VAL A 232 -14.42 -10.79 -1.56
C VAL A 232 -15.45 -9.94 -0.82
N ALA A 233 -16.74 -10.30 -0.88
CA ALA A 233 -17.78 -9.59 -0.14
C ALA A 233 -17.60 -9.71 1.38
N VAL A 234 -17.29 -10.90 1.90
CA VAL A 234 -16.96 -11.10 3.33
C VAL A 234 -15.77 -10.23 3.73
N ALA A 235 -14.68 -10.27 2.98
CA ALA A 235 -13.49 -9.47 3.26
C ALA A 235 -13.79 -7.97 3.29
N SER A 236 -14.65 -7.48 2.38
CA SER A 236 -15.09 -6.09 2.33
C SER A 236 -15.88 -5.70 3.58
N LEU A 237 -16.78 -6.57 4.05
CA LEU A 237 -17.51 -6.36 5.30
C LEU A 237 -16.55 -6.30 6.49
N LEU A 238 -15.60 -7.24 6.59
CA LEU A 238 -14.60 -7.24 7.66
C LEU A 238 -13.81 -5.93 7.69
N LYS A 239 -13.34 -5.44 6.53
CA LYS A 239 -12.67 -4.13 6.43
C LYS A 239 -13.55 -2.98 6.93
N THR A 240 -14.83 -3.00 6.61
CA THR A 240 -15.77 -1.94 7.00
C THR A 240 -15.95 -1.87 8.51
N PHE A 241 -15.91 -3.00 9.20
CA PHE A 241 -16.11 -3.07 10.65
C PHE A 241 -14.82 -3.03 11.47
N CYS A 242 -13.65 -3.17 10.83
CA CYS A 242 -12.35 -2.98 11.47
C CYS A 242 -12.06 -1.50 11.71
N ARG A 243 -11.55 -1.19 12.90
CA ARG A 243 -10.94 0.10 13.22
C ARG A 243 -9.51 0.15 12.65
N ALA A 244 -8.86 1.29 12.77
CA ALA A 244 -7.48 1.47 12.27
C ALA A 244 -6.46 0.45 12.83
N ASN A 245 -6.65 0.02 14.09
CA ASN A 245 -5.76 -0.94 14.75
C ASN A 245 -6.26 -2.39 14.70
N ASP A 246 -7.46 -2.63 14.16
CA ASP A 246 -7.99 -3.97 14.01
C ASP A 246 -7.45 -4.59 12.71
N ILE A 247 -7.23 -5.89 12.71
CA ILE A 247 -6.76 -6.63 11.55
C ILE A 247 -7.82 -7.62 11.11
N ALA A 248 -8.15 -7.60 9.83
CA ALA A 248 -8.92 -8.65 9.17
C ALA A 248 -7.99 -9.48 8.27
N ALA A 249 -8.05 -10.79 8.37
CA ALA A 249 -7.19 -11.71 7.62
C ALA A 249 -7.99 -12.88 7.06
N ARG A 250 -7.54 -13.40 5.92
CA ARG A 250 -7.98 -14.70 5.42
C ARG A 250 -7.13 -15.79 6.07
N TYR A 251 -7.75 -16.60 6.91
CA TYR A 251 -7.09 -17.63 7.71
C TYR A 251 -6.95 -18.95 6.94
N GLY A 252 -7.96 -19.30 6.16
CA GLY A 252 -8.03 -20.51 5.33
C GLY A 252 -8.77 -20.29 4.02
N GLY A 253 -9.26 -21.35 3.42
CA GLY A 253 -10.02 -21.28 2.15
C GLY A 253 -11.25 -20.39 2.24
N GLU A 254 -12.10 -20.67 3.22
CA GLU A 254 -13.37 -19.98 3.50
C GLU A 254 -13.42 -19.40 4.91
N GLU A 255 -12.26 -19.41 5.59
CA GLU A 255 -12.11 -18.98 6.98
C GLU A 255 -11.42 -17.62 7.06
N PHE A 256 -11.89 -16.78 7.96
CA PHE A 256 -11.39 -15.45 8.22
C PHE A 256 -11.13 -15.26 9.71
N LEU A 257 -10.13 -14.45 10.04
CA LEU A 257 -9.82 -14.11 11.42
C LEU A 257 -9.73 -12.60 11.58
N MET A 258 -10.35 -12.08 12.63
CA MET A 258 -10.16 -10.70 13.06
C MET A 258 -9.34 -10.67 14.35
N ILE A 259 -8.34 -9.80 14.41
CA ILE A 259 -7.59 -9.46 15.62
C ILE A 259 -8.11 -8.12 16.11
N LEU A 260 -8.57 -8.04 17.33
CA LEU A 260 -9.23 -6.88 17.91
C LEU A 260 -8.48 -6.43 19.18
N PRO A 261 -7.39 -5.64 19.04
CA PRO A 261 -6.68 -5.08 20.17
C PRO A 261 -7.59 -4.15 20.98
N GLN A 262 -7.36 -4.09 22.30
CA GLN A 262 -8.14 -3.25 23.23
C GLN A 262 -9.66 -3.54 23.21
N SER A 263 -10.05 -4.75 22.82
CA SER A 263 -11.43 -5.21 22.80
C SER A 263 -11.57 -6.45 23.67
N ASN A 264 -12.57 -6.46 24.54
CA ASN A 264 -12.95 -7.63 25.30
C ASN A 264 -13.89 -8.54 24.50
N ALA A 265 -14.20 -9.74 25.01
CA ALA A 265 -15.06 -10.71 24.34
C ALA A 265 -16.43 -10.14 23.93
N GLN A 266 -17.06 -9.31 24.75
CA GLN A 266 -18.36 -8.71 24.46
C GLN A 266 -18.26 -7.68 23.31
N GLY A 267 -17.19 -6.90 23.26
CA GLY A 267 -16.89 -5.97 22.17
C GLY A 267 -16.68 -6.71 20.87
N ALA A 268 -15.88 -7.77 20.88
CA ALA A 268 -15.61 -8.64 19.75
C ALA A 268 -16.89 -9.36 19.27
N PHE A 269 -17.71 -9.86 20.18
CA PHE A 269 -19.00 -10.48 19.87
C PHE A 269 -19.92 -9.52 19.09
N LYS A 270 -20.03 -8.27 19.53
CA LYS A 270 -20.84 -7.26 18.83
C LYS A 270 -20.38 -7.01 17.39
N ILE A 271 -19.05 -7.00 17.18
CA ILE A 271 -18.48 -6.83 15.83
C ILE A 271 -18.81 -8.07 14.99
N ALA A 272 -18.60 -9.27 15.52
CA ALA A 272 -18.92 -10.53 14.83
C ALA A 272 -20.38 -10.63 14.45
N GLU A 273 -21.32 -10.29 15.35
CA GLU A 273 -22.76 -10.28 15.05
C GLU A 273 -23.11 -9.26 13.95
N ARG A 274 -22.52 -8.08 13.97
CA ARG A 274 -22.73 -7.10 12.90
C ARG A 274 -22.27 -7.63 11.54
N VAL A 275 -21.10 -8.26 11.48
CA VAL A 275 -20.60 -8.89 10.25
C VAL A 275 -21.57 -9.98 9.79
N ARG A 276 -21.99 -10.87 10.69
CA ARG A 276 -22.92 -11.96 10.39
C ARG A 276 -24.26 -11.44 9.86
N GLU A 277 -24.84 -10.44 10.51
CA GLU A 277 -26.12 -9.84 10.13
C GLU A 277 -26.05 -9.13 8.78
N GLU A 278 -24.97 -8.38 8.51
CA GLU A 278 -24.81 -7.70 7.23
C GLU A 278 -24.52 -8.66 6.09
N LEU A 279 -23.75 -9.73 6.32
CA LEU A 279 -23.52 -10.76 5.31
C LEU A 279 -24.86 -11.43 4.89
N MET A 280 -25.71 -11.74 5.85
CA MET A 280 -27.00 -12.37 5.61
C MET A 280 -27.95 -11.49 4.77
N LYS A 281 -27.76 -10.16 4.78
CA LYS A 281 -28.55 -9.20 3.98
C LYS A 281 -28.06 -9.09 2.53
N LEU A 282 -26.84 -9.55 2.25
CA LEU A 282 -26.32 -9.51 0.90
C LEU A 282 -27.05 -10.53 0.02
N ASN A 283 -27.47 -10.07 -1.16
CA ASN A 283 -28.06 -10.90 -2.17
C ASN A 283 -27.07 -11.20 -3.28
N PHE A 284 -26.78 -12.45 -3.49
CA PHE A 284 -25.97 -12.95 -4.61
C PHE A 284 -26.89 -13.54 -5.68
N THR A 285 -26.52 -13.35 -6.94
CA THR A 285 -27.29 -13.92 -8.06
C THR A 285 -26.54 -15.08 -8.68
N GLY A 286 -27.18 -16.24 -8.81
CA GLY A 286 -26.60 -17.41 -9.46
C GLY A 286 -27.71 -18.26 -10.09
N ASN A 287 -27.47 -18.86 -11.28
CA ASN A 287 -28.41 -19.70 -12.01
C ASN A 287 -29.81 -19.07 -12.20
N GLY A 288 -29.86 -17.72 -12.37
CA GLY A 288 -31.13 -16.99 -12.57
C GLY A 288 -31.93 -16.72 -11.30
N SER A 289 -31.45 -17.07 -10.12
CA SER A 289 -32.13 -16.83 -8.83
C SER A 289 -31.19 -16.11 -7.84
N ASN A 290 -31.81 -15.41 -6.91
CA ASN A 290 -31.08 -14.77 -5.81
C ASN A 290 -30.95 -15.72 -4.61
N PHE A 291 -29.81 -15.68 -3.94
CA PHE A 291 -29.56 -16.42 -2.71
C PHE A 291 -28.73 -15.59 -1.75
N SER A 292 -28.72 -15.95 -0.47
CA SER A 292 -27.89 -15.37 0.55
C SER A 292 -27.00 -16.44 1.19
N VAL A 293 -25.93 -16.01 1.82
CA VAL A 293 -25.03 -16.87 2.60
C VAL A 293 -24.98 -16.41 4.04
N THR A 294 -24.66 -17.32 4.93
CA THR A 294 -24.47 -17.03 6.36
C THR A 294 -23.05 -17.34 6.78
N THR A 295 -22.68 -16.89 7.96
CA THR A 295 -21.40 -17.22 8.59
C THR A 295 -21.60 -17.63 10.04
N SER A 296 -20.80 -18.58 10.48
CA SER A 296 -20.65 -18.92 11.90
C SER A 296 -19.39 -18.25 12.44
N CYS A 297 -19.43 -17.78 13.68
CA CYS A 297 -18.33 -17.06 14.31
C CYS A 297 -18.01 -17.65 15.69
N GLY A 298 -16.71 -17.80 15.97
CA GLY A 298 -16.19 -18.09 17.29
C GLY A 298 -15.38 -16.91 17.81
N VAL A 299 -15.65 -16.45 19.02
CA VAL A 299 -14.97 -15.33 19.68
C VAL A 299 -14.18 -15.84 20.85
N ALA A 300 -12.95 -15.38 21.03
CA ALA A 300 -12.17 -15.61 22.23
C ALA A 300 -11.48 -14.32 22.67
N GLU A 301 -11.40 -14.14 24.00
CA GLU A 301 -10.60 -13.11 24.65
C GLU A 301 -9.36 -13.74 25.28
N LEU A 302 -8.24 -13.04 25.25
CA LEU A 302 -7.01 -13.45 25.89
C LEU A 302 -7.19 -13.56 27.42
N ASP A 303 -7.09 -14.80 27.89
CA ASP A 303 -6.91 -15.08 29.34
C ASP A 303 -5.41 -15.09 29.65
N ARG A 304 -4.94 -14.06 30.33
CA ARG A 304 -3.51 -13.89 30.65
C ARG A 304 -2.98 -14.87 31.69
N ASP A 305 -3.85 -15.44 32.49
CA ASP A 305 -3.46 -16.39 33.53
C ASP A 305 -3.30 -17.81 32.94
N ASP A 306 -4.15 -18.17 31.99
CA ASP A 306 -4.24 -19.54 31.47
C ASP A 306 -3.58 -19.69 30.08
N MET A 307 -3.52 -18.64 29.22
CA MET A 307 -2.92 -18.71 27.89
C MET A 307 -1.42 -18.35 27.92
N LYS A 308 -0.60 -19.15 27.25
CA LYS A 308 0.87 -18.99 27.20
C LYS A 308 1.39 -18.53 25.85
N ASN A 309 0.59 -18.65 24.79
CA ASN A 309 0.92 -18.26 23.43
C ASN A 309 -0.34 -17.88 22.65
N ALA A 310 -0.13 -17.23 21.51
CA ALA A 310 -1.20 -16.77 20.63
C ALA A 310 -2.04 -17.92 20.04
N ASP A 311 -1.44 -19.11 19.84
CA ASP A 311 -2.16 -20.26 19.29
C ASP A 311 -3.28 -20.75 20.21
N GLN A 312 -3.13 -20.61 21.52
CA GLN A 312 -4.17 -20.94 22.47
C GLN A 312 -5.39 -20.01 22.36
N LEU A 313 -5.16 -18.74 22.02
CA LEU A 313 -6.24 -17.79 21.77
C LEU A 313 -7.01 -18.15 20.49
N ILE A 314 -6.30 -18.50 19.42
CA ILE A 314 -6.93 -19.02 18.18
C ILE A 314 -7.70 -20.31 18.48
N SER A 315 -7.10 -21.25 19.20
CA SER A 315 -7.74 -22.52 19.53
C SER A 315 -9.03 -22.35 20.35
N ALA A 316 -9.09 -21.37 21.24
CA ALA A 316 -10.31 -21.05 21.98
C ALA A 316 -11.41 -20.50 21.05
N ALA A 317 -11.06 -19.66 20.08
CA ALA A 317 -11.99 -19.16 19.06
C ALA A 317 -12.45 -20.28 18.12
N ASP A 318 -11.56 -21.18 17.70
CA ASP A 318 -11.88 -22.33 16.87
C ASP A 318 -12.88 -23.29 17.55
N HIS A 319 -12.67 -23.57 18.83
CA HIS A 319 -13.63 -24.37 19.60
C HIS A 319 -15.00 -23.70 19.65
N ALA A 320 -15.07 -22.39 19.86
CA ALA A 320 -16.34 -21.64 19.83
C ALA A 320 -16.99 -21.65 18.43
N LEU A 321 -16.21 -21.54 17.36
CA LEU A 321 -16.69 -21.65 15.99
C LEU A 321 -17.26 -23.06 15.72
N TYR A 322 -16.58 -24.09 16.19
CA TYR A 322 -17.08 -25.47 16.08
C TYR A 322 -18.42 -25.66 16.81
N GLU A 323 -18.58 -25.07 17.99
CA GLU A 323 -19.88 -25.08 18.71
C GLU A 323 -20.96 -24.31 17.92
N ALA A 324 -20.62 -23.18 17.29
CA ALA A 324 -21.52 -22.40 16.46
C ALA A 324 -22.02 -23.24 15.27
N LYS A 325 -21.09 -23.93 14.56
CA LYS A 325 -21.42 -24.82 13.44
C LYS A 325 -22.32 -25.98 13.86
N ASN A 326 -22.02 -26.64 14.98
CA ASN A 326 -22.81 -27.75 15.49
C ASN A 326 -24.16 -27.31 16.07
N GLY A 327 -24.23 -26.12 16.62
CA GLY A 327 -25.46 -25.54 17.18
C GLY A 327 -26.47 -25.04 16.13
N GLY A 328 -26.27 -25.34 14.85
CA GLY A 328 -27.19 -24.97 13.73
C GLY A 328 -26.70 -23.84 12.86
N ARG A 329 -25.42 -23.43 12.97
CA ARG A 329 -24.79 -22.39 12.16
C ARG A 329 -25.41 -20.99 12.31
N ASN A 330 -24.97 -20.04 11.48
CA ASN A 330 -25.47 -18.65 11.44
C ASN A 330 -25.59 -18.03 12.83
N LYS A 331 -24.53 -18.10 13.61
CA LYS A 331 -24.45 -17.56 14.99
C LYS A 331 -23.03 -17.31 15.43
N THR A 332 -22.92 -16.50 16.46
CA THR A 332 -21.66 -16.22 17.14
C THR A 332 -21.65 -16.86 18.53
N ILE A 333 -20.58 -17.54 18.87
CA ILE A 333 -20.35 -18.08 20.23
C ILE A 333 -19.08 -17.50 20.82
N ILE A 334 -19.12 -17.14 22.11
CA ILE A 334 -17.94 -16.76 22.88
C ILE A 334 -17.36 -18.01 23.53
N GLY A 335 -16.12 -18.35 23.17
CA GLY A 335 -15.36 -19.42 23.79
C GLY A 335 -14.78 -18.98 25.11
N PHE A 336 -14.78 -19.89 26.06
CA PHE A 336 -14.06 -19.73 27.31
C PHE A 336 -12.93 -20.75 27.35
N VAL A 337 -11.74 -20.34 27.80
CA VAL A 337 -10.72 -21.30 28.20
C VAL A 337 -11.27 -22.03 29.40
N GLY A 338 -11.58 -23.30 29.22
CA GLY A 338 -12.25 -24.06 30.28
C GLY A 338 -11.43 -24.05 31.56
N LYS A 339 -11.94 -23.41 32.60
CA LYS A 339 -11.59 -23.82 33.97
C LYS A 339 -11.96 -25.29 34.04
N LYS A 340 -10.95 -26.17 34.10
CA LYS A 340 -11.18 -27.56 34.52
C LYS A 340 -12.03 -27.46 35.78
N THR A 341 -13.32 -27.78 35.67
CA THR A 341 -14.17 -27.99 36.81
C THR A 341 -13.44 -29.02 37.68
N LYS A 342 -12.84 -28.54 38.76
CA LYS A 342 -12.36 -29.44 39.80
C LYS A 342 -13.59 -30.25 40.27
N LYS A 343 -13.62 -31.51 39.84
CA LYS A 343 -14.46 -32.51 40.53
C LYS A 343 -13.88 -32.80 41.92
#